data_2331ab45b187be97063a9f9b1162979d
#
_entry.id   2331ab45b187be97063a9f9b1162979d
#
_cell.length_a   1.000
_cell.length_b   1.000
_cell.length_c   1.000
_cell.angle_alpha   90.00
_cell.angle_beta   90.00
_cell.angle_gamma   90.00
#
_symmetry.space_group_name_H-M   'P 1'
#
loop_
_entity.id
_entity.type
_entity.pdbx_description
1 polymer ?
#
loop_
_entity_poly.entity_id
_entity_poly.type
_entity_poly.pdbx_seq_one_letter_code
_entity_poly.pdbx_strand_id
1 'polypeptide(L)'
;MGDIQSISRRAFVFGSAALAGGIAFGSYSNAESVATSGSGNPLASGLGPNSVTFNPWVEISPEKITLIAQHADIGQGVGSVQPIMIAEEMDLDPGPFEIRFAGPSPAYFNTGFADEFAPFLAADQSPAAEAARAAALESLRKSGLQMTGGSSTVPDTYEKLRIAGAAARETLKAAAAKRSGVPVADIRTQSGHVILPDGTKIPYSNYQRKPRRFRRCRK
;
A
#
# COMPACT_ATOMS: atom_id res chain seq x y z
N MET A 1 1.17 -2.29 -37.38
CA MET A 1 0.75 -1.33 -36.35
C MET A 1 -0.22 -2.12 -35.47
N GLY A 2 0.27 -2.68 -34.36
CA GLY A 2 -0.56 -3.49 -33.46
C GLY A 2 -1.28 -2.57 -32.49
N ASP A 3 -2.57 -2.79 -32.30
CA ASP A 3 -3.39 -2.13 -31.32
C ASP A 3 -2.83 -2.32 -29.91
N ILE A 4 -2.44 -1.23 -29.27
CA ILE A 4 -2.17 -1.20 -27.85
C ILE A 4 -3.53 -1.29 -27.14
N GLN A 5 -3.95 -2.53 -26.82
CA GLN A 5 -5.11 -2.71 -25.96
C GLN A 5 -4.82 -2.06 -24.61
N SER A 6 -5.60 -1.05 -24.27
CA SER A 6 -5.58 -0.39 -22.98
C SER A 6 -5.93 -1.41 -21.90
N ILE A 7 -4.92 -1.91 -21.18
CA ILE A 7 -5.14 -2.76 -20.02
C ILE A 7 -5.90 -1.94 -18.99
N SER A 8 -7.09 -2.36 -18.61
CA SER A 8 -7.87 -1.66 -17.60
C SER A 8 -7.08 -1.66 -16.27
N ARG A 9 -7.20 -0.58 -15.48
CA ARG A 9 -6.56 -0.48 -14.15
C ARG A 9 -6.83 -1.72 -13.28
N ARG A 10 -7.99 -2.35 -13.42
CA ARG A 10 -8.34 -3.62 -12.76
C ARG A 10 -7.51 -4.80 -13.24
N ALA A 11 -7.31 -4.94 -14.55
CA ALA A 11 -6.49 -6.02 -15.12
C ALA A 11 -5.01 -5.87 -14.74
N PHE A 12 -4.51 -4.64 -14.60
CA PHE A 12 -3.16 -4.36 -14.14
C PHE A 12 -2.95 -4.79 -12.67
N VAL A 13 -3.88 -4.45 -11.76
CA VAL A 13 -3.81 -4.84 -10.34
C VAL A 13 -3.89 -6.36 -10.18
N PHE A 14 -4.75 -7.05 -10.92
CA PHE A 14 -4.85 -8.51 -10.86
C PHE A 14 -3.70 -9.22 -11.60
N GLY A 15 -3.18 -8.65 -12.68
CA GLY A 15 -2.07 -9.22 -13.44
C GLY A 15 -0.73 -9.08 -12.72
N SER A 16 -0.44 -7.95 -12.09
CA SER A 16 0.79 -7.73 -11.34
C SER A 16 0.83 -8.52 -10.02
N ALA A 17 -0.30 -8.77 -9.39
CA ALA A 17 -0.38 -9.66 -8.22
C ALA A 17 -0.01 -11.11 -8.56
N ALA A 18 -0.29 -11.57 -9.78
CA ALA A 18 0.08 -12.92 -10.25
C ALA A 18 1.57 -13.03 -10.62
N LEU A 19 2.21 -11.94 -11.08
CA LEU A 19 3.60 -11.95 -11.54
C LEU A 19 4.61 -11.58 -10.44
N ALA A 20 4.20 -10.81 -9.42
CA ALA A 20 5.08 -10.35 -8.34
C ALA A 20 5.11 -11.28 -7.12
N GLY A 21 4.75 -12.56 -7.26
CA GLY A 21 4.89 -13.57 -6.20
C GLY A 21 4.21 -13.15 -4.89
N GLY A 22 2.87 -13.12 -4.89
CA GLY A 22 2.12 -13.31 -3.67
C GLY A 22 1.83 -12.08 -2.84
N ILE A 23 1.13 -11.08 -3.37
CA ILE A 23 0.16 -10.38 -2.52
C ILE A 23 -1.09 -11.27 -2.53
N ALA A 24 -1.07 -12.30 -1.70
CA ALA A 24 -2.28 -13.06 -1.43
C ALA A 24 -3.28 -12.10 -0.81
N PHE A 25 -4.41 -11.87 -1.47
CA PHE A 25 -5.60 -11.33 -0.84
C PHE A 25 -6.02 -12.34 0.22
N GLY A 26 -5.43 -12.21 1.42
CA GLY A 26 -5.75 -13.07 2.55
C GLY A 26 -7.22 -12.98 2.85
N SER A 27 -7.88 -14.13 2.83
CA SER A 27 -9.24 -14.27 3.34
C SER A 27 -9.35 -13.55 4.68
N TYR A 28 -10.38 -12.72 4.82
CA TYR A 28 -10.69 -11.81 5.94
C TYR A 28 -11.00 -12.53 7.26
N SER A 29 -10.34 -13.64 7.56
CA SER A 29 -10.59 -14.43 8.76
C SER A 29 -9.64 -14.10 9.93
N ASN A 30 -8.48 -13.50 9.67
CA ASN A 30 -7.59 -13.00 10.73
C ASN A 30 -6.85 -11.79 10.17
N ALA A 31 -6.89 -10.67 10.90
CA ALA A 31 -6.13 -9.45 10.57
C ALA A 31 -4.62 -9.69 10.88
N GLU A 32 -4.06 -10.73 10.29
CA GLU A 32 -2.63 -10.93 10.21
C GLU A 32 -2.18 -10.41 8.85
N SER A 33 -1.56 -9.25 8.92
CA SER A 33 -0.58 -8.68 8.00
C SER A 33 -0.58 -9.24 6.58
N VAL A 34 -0.88 -8.41 5.60
CA VAL A 34 -0.25 -8.52 4.29
C VAL A 34 1.25 -8.32 4.52
N ALA A 35 1.92 -9.38 4.91
CA ALA A 35 3.36 -9.43 4.97
C ALA A 35 3.85 -9.37 3.52
N THR A 36 4.43 -8.26 3.13
CA THR A 36 5.45 -8.29 2.08
C THR A 36 6.46 -9.33 2.54
N SER A 37 6.64 -10.37 1.75
CA SER A 37 7.46 -11.52 2.10
C SER A 37 8.84 -11.06 2.61
N GLY A 38 9.05 -11.14 3.92
CA GLY A 38 10.33 -10.92 4.59
C GLY A 38 10.45 -9.73 5.54
N SER A 39 9.56 -8.76 5.52
CA SER A 39 9.55 -7.65 6.48
C SER A 39 8.14 -7.44 7.02
N GLY A 40 7.95 -7.67 8.33
CA GLY A 40 6.66 -7.45 8.98
C GLY A 40 6.16 -6.01 8.79
N ASN A 41 4.85 -5.81 8.87
CA ASN A 41 4.28 -4.46 8.84
C ASN A 41 4.69 -3.67 10.10
N PRO A 42 5.56 -2.65 10.01
CA PRO A 42 6.06 -1.92 11.17
C PRO A 42 4.97 -1.14 11.91
N LEU A 43 3.84 -0.84 11.25
CA LEU A 43 2.71 -0.16 11.87
C LEU A 43 1.94 -1.07 12.82
N ALA A 44 1.99 -2.39 12.63
CA ALA A 44 1.17 -3.33 13.38
C ALA A 44 1.48 -3.34 14.90
N SER A 45 2.71 -3.06 15.29
CA SER A 45 3.15 -3.05 16.68
C SER A 45 2.83 -1.74 17.44
N GLY A 46 2.58 -0.65 16.70
CA GLY A 46 2.37 0.69 17.28
C GLY A 46 0.96 1.25 17.11
N LEU A 47 -0.01 0.42 16.69
CA LEU A 47 -1.38 0.89 16.45
C LEU A 47 -2.05 1.40 17.72
N GLY A 48 -2.67 2.57 17.61
CA GLY A 48 -3.54 3.12 18.63
C GLY A 48 -4.81 2.29 18.86
N PRO A 49 -5.58 2.59 19.91
CA PRO A 49 -6.86 1.94 20.16
C PRO A 49 -7.79 2.07 18.95
N ASN A 50 -8.41 0.96 18.54
CA ASN A 50 -9.33 0.90 17.39
C ASN A 50 -8.73 1.30 16.03
N SER A 51 -7.42 1.46 15.91
CA SER A 51 -6.74 1.66 14.64
C SER A 51 -6.56 0.35 13.88
N VAL A 52 -6.51 0.43 12.54
CA VAL A 52 -6.20 -0.69 11.66
C VAL A 52 -5.11 -0.25 10.67
N THR A 53 -4.32 -1.22 10.25
CA THR A 53 -3.38 -1.06 9.15
C THR A 53 -3.55 -2.20 8.15
N PHE A 54 -3.40 -1.91 6.87
CA PHE A 54 -3.51 -2.89 5.80
C PHE A 54 -2.15 -3.24 5.19
N ASN A 55 -1.20 -2.32 5.35
CA ASN A 55 0.15 -2.43 4.82
C ASN A 55 1.06 -1.41 5.54
N PRO A 56 2.37 -1.37 5.28
CA PRO A 56 3.30 -0.45 5.94
C PRO A 56 3.02 1.05 5.73
N TRP A 57 2.14 1.43 4.81
CA TRP A 57 1.95 2.83 4.41
C TRP A 57 0.59 3.43 4.78
N VAL A 58 -0.38 2.62 5.24
CA VAL A 58 -1.73 3.10 5.54
C VAL A 58 -2.16 2.68 6.93
N GLU A 59 -2.50 3.65 7.75
CA GLU A 59 -3.13 3.48 9.06
C GLU A 59 -4.46 4.23 9.08
N ILE A 60 -5.52 3.59 9.56
CA ILE A 60 -6.84 4.21 9.73
C ILE A 60 -7.22 4.12 11.20
N SER A 61 -7.47 5.28 11.81
CA SER A 61 -8.02 5.42 13.15
C SER A 61 -9.45 5.98 13.11
N PRO A 62 -10.16 6.04 14.25
CA PRO A 62 -11.46 6.68 14.33
C PRO A 62 -11.45 8.14 13.89
N GLU A 63 -10.36 8.83 14.15
CA GLU A 63 -10.25 10.27 13.99
C GLU A 63 -9.62 10.68 12.66
N LYS A 64 -8.76 9.82 12.11
CA LYS A 64 -7.94 10.19 10.95
C LYS A 64 -7.44 9.00 10.14
N ILE A 65 -7.08 9.29 8.91
CA ILE A 65 -6.29 8.43 8.04
C ILE A 65 -4.86 8.96 8.06
N THR A 66 -3.88 8.10 8.34
CA THR A 66 -2.46 8.47 8.31
C THR A 66 -1.78 7.73 7.17
N LEU A 67 -1.13 8.48 6.30
CA LEU A 67 -0.34 7.97 5.18
C LEU A 67 1.14 8.12 5.50
N ILE A 68 1.90 7.05 5.26
CA ILE A 68 3.32 7.00 5.63
C ILE A 68 4.18 7.34 4.41
N ALA A 69 5.00 8.38 4.54
CA ALA A 69 6.06 8.73 3.60
C ALA A 69 7.34 8.00 4.03
N GLN A 70 7.81 7.06 3.21
CA GLN A 70 8.97 6.23 3.55
C GLN A 70 10.32 6.91 3.32
N HIS A 71 10.38 7.92 2.46
CA HIS A 71 11.57 8.70 2.18
C HIS A 71 11.51 10.08 2.83
N ALA A 72 12.66 10.54 3.30
CA ALA A 72 12.80 11.86 3.90
C ALA A 72 12.63 12.97 2.86
N ASP A 73 11.93 14.02 3.25
CA ASP A 73 11.92 15.28 2.51
C ASP A 73 13.12 16.14 2.93
N ILE A 74 13.91 16.53 1.96
CA ILE A 74 15.07 17.42 2.13
C ILE A 74 14.91 18.72 1.31
N GLY A 75 13.66 19.10 1.05
CA GLY A 75 13.29 20.25 0.24
C GLY A 75 12.91 19.94 -1.20
N GLN A 76 12.96 18.64 -1.62
CA GLN A 76 12.61 18.21 -2.99
C GLN A 76 11.13 17.85 -3.16
N GLY A 77 10.29 17.97 -2.13
CA GLY A 77 8.83 17.82 -2.20
C GLY A 77 8.31 16.39 -2.13
N VAL A 78 9.16 15.39 -1.84
CA VAL A 78 8.72 13.97 -1.77
C VAL A 78 7.83 13.69 -0.57
N GLY A 79 7.86 14.53 0.47
CA GLY A 79 6.95 14.47 1.60
C GLY A 79 5.49 14.65 1.20
N SER A 80 5.22 15.38 0.13
CA SER A 80 3.88 15.55 -0.44
C SER A 80 3.56 14.51 -1.51
N VAL A 81 4.50 14.20 -2.40
CA VAL A 81 4.28 13.30 -3.54
C VAL A 81 3.96 11.87 -3.08
N GLN A 82 4.67 11.33 -2.10
CA GLN A 82 4.46 9.97 -1.63
C GLN A 82 3.03 9.74 -1.09
N PRO A 83 2.51 10.55 -0.15
CA PRO A 83 1.14 10.37 0.33
C PRO A 83 0.08 10.58 -0.75
N ILE A 84 0.31 11.48 -1.72
CA ILE A 84 -0.63 11.70 -2.82
C ILE A 84 -0.77 10.46 -3.70
N MET A 85 0.31 9.72 -3.96
CA MET A 85 0.25 8.46 -4.71
C MET A 85 -0.64 7.43 -4.01
N ILE A 86 -0.60 7.35 -2.68
CA ILE A 86 -1.47 6.47 -1.90
C ILE A 86 -2.91 6.99 -1.92
N ALA A 87 -3.08 8.29 -1.68
CA ALA A 87 -4.38 8.93 -1.56
C ALA A 87 -5.20 8.82 -2.85
N GLU A 88 -4.56 9.02 -4.02
CA GLU A 88 -5.19 8.86 -5.33
C GLU A 88 -5.78 7.47 -5.50
N GLU A 89 -5.02 6.43 -5.18
CA GLU A 89 -5.48 5.05 -5.31
C GLU A 89 -6.51 4.64 -4.24
N MET A 90 -6.56 5.37 -3.13
CA MET A 90 -7.58 5.20 -2.10
C MET A 90 -8.85 6.05 -2.34
N ASP A 91 -8.92 6.81 -3.41
CA ASP A 91 -10.00 7.78 -3.66
C ASP A 91 -10.18 8.76 -2.47
N LEU A 92 -9.07 9.26 -1.90
CA LEU A 92 -9.07 10.29 -0.88
C LEU A 92 -8.97 11.67 -1.54
N ASP A 93 -9.72 12.63 -1.01
CA ASP A 93 -9.53 14.03 -1.38
C ASP A 93 -8.19 14.55 -0.81
N PRO A 94 -7.53 15.50 -1.49
CA PRO A 94 -6.35 16.17 -0.94
C PRO A 94 -6.68 16.90 0.37
N GLY A 95 -5.91 16.60 1.42
CA GLY A 95 -5.98 17.32 2.70
C GLY A 95 -6.58 16.58 3.90
N PRO A 96 -7.64 15.73 3.80
CA PRO A 96 -8.23 15.11 4.98
C PRO A 96 -7.47 13.86 5.46
N PHE A 97 -6.16 13.84 5.35
CA PHE A 97 -5.29 12.79 5.90
C PHE A 97 -4.05 13.40 6.54
N GLU A 98 -3.49 12.69 7.50
CA GLU A 98 -2.23 13.08 8.12
C GLU A 98 -1.06 12.39 7.40
N ILE A 99 0.04 13.10 7.30
CA ILE A 99 1.30 12.58 6.77
C ILE A 99 2.24 12.30 7.93
N ARG A 100 2.81 11.09 7.96
CA ARG A 100 3.84 10.72 8.91
C ARG A 100 5.03 10.14 8.17
N PHE A 101 6.23 10.60 8.51
CA PHE A 101 7.45 10.00 7.99
C PHE A 101 7.71 8.65 8.67
N ALA A 102 8.16 7.69 7.87
CA ALA A 102 8.47 6.35 8.35
C ALA A 102 9.67 6.38 9.31
N GLY A 103 9.59 5.61 10.37
CA GLY A 103 10.75 5.22 11.15
C GLY A 103 11.59 4.16 10.41
N PRO A 104 12.81 3.84 10.89
CA PRO A 104 13.65 2.82 10.30
C PRO A 104 12.95 1.45 10.29
N SER A 105 12.85 0.84 9.10
CA SER A 105 12.32 -0.52 8.96
C SER A 105 12.73 -1.14 7.62
N PRO A 106 13.08 -2.43 7.60
CA PRO A 106 13.32 -3.16 6.35
C PRO A 106 12.13 -3.15 5.39
N ALA A 107 10.90 -2.90 5.87
CA ALA A 107 9.71 -2.77 5.02
C ALA A 107 9.80 -1.61 4.02
N TYR A 108 10.62 -0.61 4.33
CA TYR A 108 10.78 0.60 3.54
C TYR A 108 12.07 0.62 2.72
N PHE A 109 12.65 -0.55 2.41
CA PHE A 109 13.87 -0.61 1.61
C PHE A 109 13.68 0.06 0.23
N ASN A 110 14.73 0.74 -0.23
CA ASN A 110 14.70 1.50 -1.48
C ASN A 110 15.06 0.61 -2.66
N THR A 111 14.09 0.34 -3.55
CA THR A 111 14.26 -0.44 -4.77
C THR A 111 14.90 0.36 -5.90
N GLY A 112 14.76 1.69 -5.86
CA GLY A 112 15.25 2.59 -6.91
C GLY A 112 16.79 2.62 -7.06
N PHE A 113 17.50 2.08 -6.06
CA PHE A 113 18.94 1.89 -6.14
C PHE A 113 19.37 0.63 -6.91
N ALA A 114 18.46 -0.23 -7.32
CA ALA A 114 18.82 -1.43 -8.08
C ALA A 114 19.52 -1.09 -9.39
N ASP A 115 19.11 -0.03 -10.07
CA ASP A 115 19.74 0.44 -11.30
C ASP A 115 21.12 1.07 -11.05
N GLU A 116 21.29 1.79 -9.93
CA GLU A 116 22.58 2.42 -9.59
C GLU A 116 23.65 1.38 -9.19
N PHE A 117 23.25 0.28 -8.58
CA PHE A 117 24.16 -0.81 -8.23
C PHE A 117 24.40 -1.82 -9.35
N ALA A 118 23.61 -1.76 -10.41
CA ALA A 118 23.79 -2.63 -11.56
C ALA A 118 24.99 -2.13 -12.43
N PRO A 119 25.81 -3.04 -12.93
CA PRO A 119 26.98 -2.67 -13.75
C PRO A 119 26.60 -2.25 -15.19
N PHE A 120 25.35 -1.94 -15.45
CA PHE A 120 24.81 -1.59 -16.76
C PHE A 120 24.12 -0.23 -16.73
N LEU A 121 23.95 0.38 -17.88
CA LEU A 121 23.16 1.62 -18.00
C LEU A 121 21.69 1.35 -17.68
N ALA A 122 21.02 2.32 -17.08
CA ALA A 122 19.60 2.23 -16.72
C ALA A 122 18.69 1.90 -17.93
N ALA A 123 19.05 2.34 -19.13
CA ALA A 123 18.34 2.05 -20.37
C ALA A 123 18.62 0.66 -20.98
N ASP A 124 19.59 -0.09 -20.46
CA ASP A 124 19.90 -1.43 -20.96
C ASP A 124 18.85 -2.43 -20.49
N GLN A 125 18.12 -2.99 -21.43
CA GLN A 125 17.08 -4.00 -21.22
C GLN A 125 17.54 -5.41 -21.68
N SER A 126 18.83 -5.64 -21.81
CA SER A 126 19.35 -6.97 -22.12
C SER A 126 19.03 -7.96 -20.99
N PRO A 127 18.91 -9.26 -21.30
CA PRO A 127 18.68 -10.28 -20.25
C PRO A 127 19.75 -10.29 -19.15
N ALA A 128 20.97 -9.91 -19.47
CA ALA A 128 22.09 -9.79 -18.51
C ALA A 128 21.88 -8.60 -17.56
N ALA A 129 21.45 -7.44 -18.09
CA ALA A 129 21.14 -6.27 -17.29
C ALA A 129 19.94 -6.51 -16.36
N GLU A 130 18.89 -7.14 -16.87
CA GLU A 130 17.72 -7.50 -16.05
C GLU A 130 18.06 -8.50 -14.93
N ALA A 131 18.89 -9.49 -15.21
CA ALA A 131 19.37 -10.42 -14.18
C ALA A 131 20.22 -9.71 -13.11
N ALA A 132 21.04 -8.74 -13.48
CA ALA A 132 21.83 -7.95 -12.54
C ALA A 132 20.94 -7.04 -11.68
N ARG A 133 19.92 -6.39 -12.25
CA ARG A 133 18.92 -5.62 -11.48
C ARG A 133 18.17 -6.48 -10.48
N ALA A 134 17.74 -7.67 -10.90
CA ALA A 134 17.05 -8.60 -10.01
C ALA A 134 17.95 -9.03 -8.83
N ALA A 135 19.23 -9.28 -9.08
CA ALA A 135 20.20 -9.62 -8.04
C ALA A 135 20.45 -8.42 -7.07
N ALA A 136 20.58 -7.21 -7.62
CA ALA A 136 20.74 -5.99 -6.84
C ALA A 136 19.49 -5.74 -5.97
N LEU A 137 18.30 -5.86 -6.54
CA LEU A 137 17.03 -5.72 -5.83
C LEU A 137 16.90 -6.71 -4.66
N GLU A 138 17.26 -7.96 -4.87
CA GLU A 138 17.24 -8.98 -3.80
C GLU A 138 18.25 -8.66 -2.69
N SER A 139 19.41 -8.11 -3.02
CA SER A 139 20.40 -7.64 -2.07
C SER A 139 19.88 -6.45 -1.24
N LEU A 140 19.25 -5.47 -1.90
CA LEU A 140 18.61 -4.33 -1.23
C LEU A 140 17.49 -4.77 -0.29
N ARG A 141 16.67 -5.72 -0.74
CA ARG A 141 15.60 -6.30 0.08
C ARG A 141 16.14 -6.99 1.33
N LYS A 142 17.22 -7.77 1.20
CA LYS A 142 17.86 -8.46 2.34
C LYS A 142 18.52 -7.50 3.31
N SER A 143 19.15 -6.46 2.81
CA SER A 143 19.79 -5.43 3.65
C SER A 143 18.79 -4.52 4.35
N GLY A 144 17.58 -4.38 3.81
CA GLY A 144 16.57 -3.45 4.29
C GLY A 144 17.01 -1.98 4.15
N LEU A 145 17.84 -1.66 3.17
CA LEU A 145 18.41 -0.33 2.98
C LEU A 145 17.32 0.72 2.71
N GLN A 146 17.05 1.54 3.72
CA GLN A 146 16.17 2.71 3.64
C GLN A 146 17.04 3.94 3.46
N MET A 147 17.01 4.54 2.28
CA MET A 147 17.85 5.68 1.92
C MET A 147 17.09 6.65 1.02
N THR A 148 17.37 7.94 1.18
CA THR A 148 16.86 9.01 0.31
C THR A 148 18.04 9.68 -0.38
N GLY A 149 18.09 9.64 -1.71
CA GLY A 149 19.16 10.19 -2.52
C GLY A 149 19.14 9.63 -3.94
N GLY A 150 20.07 10.05 -4.80
CA GLY A 150 20.26 9.54 -6.15
C GLY A 150 19.01 9.64 -7.04
N SER A 151 18.10 10.57 -6.79
CA SER A 151 16.81 10.67 -7.50
C SER A 151 15.95 9.39 -7.44
N SER A 152 16.22 8.49 -6.51
CA SER A 152 15.61 7.16 -6.43
C SER A 152 14.22 7.14 -5.79
N THR A 153 13.78 8.20 -5.11
CA THR A 153 12.52 8.20 -4.35
C THR A 153 11.31 7.89 -5.23
N VAL A 154 11.12 8.61 -6.35
CA VAL A 154 9.95 8.38 -7.22
C VAL A 154 10.04 7.03 -7.94
N PRO A 155 11.16 6.62 -8.52
CA PRO A 155 11.32 5.27 -9.07
C PRO A 155 11.00 4.16 -8.07
N ASP A 156 11.44 4.30 -6.82
CA ASP A 156 11.12 3.35 -5.75
C ASP A 156 9.64 3.31 -5.38
N THR A 157 9.01 4.48 -5.27
CA THR A 157 7.71 4.60 -4.62
C THR A 157 6.52 4.58 -5.58
N TYR A 158 6.72 4.88 -6.85
CA TYR A 158 5.63 5.09 -7.80
C TYR A 158 4.64 3.90 -7.85
N GLU A 159 5.12 2.70 -8.14
CA GLU A 159 4.26 1.52 -8.16
C GLU A 159 3.94 1.02 -6.74
N LYS A 160 4.93 1.01 -5.87
CA LYS A 160 4.83 0.50 -4.50
C LYS A 160 3.70 1.18 -3.71
N LEU A 161 3.65 2.51 -3.72
CA LEU A 161 2.65 3.27 -2.97
C LEU A 161 1.27 3.24 -3.64
N ARG A 162 1.21 3.23 -4.96
CA ARG A 162 -0.04 3.06 -5.69
C ARG A 162 -0.66 1.69 -5.41
N ILE A 163 0.13 0.63 -5.45
CA ILE A 163 -0.33 -0.72 -5.09
C ILE A 163 -0.81 -0.75 -3.63
N ALA A 164 -0.08 -0.11 -2.71
CA ALA A 164 -0.47 -0.05 -1.31
C ALA A 164 -1.83 0.67 -1.10
N GLY A 165 -2.03 1.80 -1.78
CA GLY A 165 -3.30 2.53 -1.76
C GLY A 165 -4.46 1.72 -2.35
N ALA A 166 -4.26 1.13 -3.52
CA ALA A 166 -5.25 0.28 -4.17
C ALA A 166 -5.62 -0.94 -3.30
N ALA A 167 -4.63 -1.61 -2.70
CA ALA A 167 -4.86 -2.75 -1.81
C ALA A 167 -5.66 -2.35 -0.56
N ALA A 168 -5.37 -1.20 0.02
CA ALA A 168 -6.13 -0.68 1.16
C ALA A 168 -7.59 -0.39 0.77
N ARG A 169 -7.82 0.28 -0.36
CA ARG A 169 -9.17 0.53 -0.90
C ARG A 169 -9.95 -0.75 -1.13
N GLU A 170 -9.38 -1.72 -1.83
CA GLU A 170 -10.07 -2.98 -2.13
C GLU A 170 -10.34 -3.79 -0.84
N THR A 171 -9.48 -3.71 0.17
CA THR A 171 -9.72 -4.30 1.48
C THR A 171 -10.93 -3.66 2.18
N LEU A 172 -11.07 -2.34 2.10
CA LEU A 172 -12.22 -1.62 2.65
C LEU A 172 -13.52 -1.98 1.91
N LYS A 173 -13.49 -2.11 0.58
CA LYS A 173 -14.62 -2.57 -0.22
C LYS A 173 -15.03 -4.00 0.14
N ALA A 174 -14.07 -4.91 0.30
CA ALA A 174 -14.33 -6.29 0.71
C ALA A 174 -14.95 -6.34 2.12
N ALA A 175 -14.49 -5.50 3.04
CA ALA A 175 -15.08 -5.38 4.37
C ALA A 175 -16.52 -4.86 4.32
N ALA A 176 -16.81 -3.89 3.45
CA ALA A 176 -18.15 -3.39 3.21
C ALA A 176 -19.07 -4.46 2.65
N ALA A 177 -18.61 -5.18 1.63
CA ALA A 177 -19.34 -6.30 1.02
C ALA A 177 -19.76 -7.35 2.06
N LYS A 178 -18.81 -7.76 2.91
CA LYS A 178 -19.06 -8.73 3.99
C LYS A 178 -20.10 -8.23 5.01
N ARG A 179 -20.13 -6.93 5.28
CA ARG A 179 -21.07 -6.33 6.27
C ARG A 179 -22.46 -6.09 5.71
N SER A 180 -22.56 -5.74 4.43
CA SER A 180 -23.81 -5.37 3.76
C SER A 180 -24.46 -6.52 2.99
N GLY A 181 -23.71 -7.58 2.68
CA GLY A 181 -24.16 -8.65 1.77
C GLY A 181 -24.17 -8.25 0.30
N VAL A 182 -23.63 -7.07 -0.04
CA VAL A 182 -23.55 -6.57 -1.43
C VAL A 182 -22.29 -7.12 -2.11
N PRO A 183 -22.35 -7.53 -3.39
CA PRO A 183 -21.17 -7.93 -4.14
C PRO A 183 -20.12 -6.81 -4.21
N VAL A 184 -18.83 -7.14 -4.06
CA VAL A 184 -17.72 -6.15 -4.10
C VAL A 184 -17.72 -5.37 -5.42
N ALA A 185 -18.14 -6.00 -6.52
CA ALA A 185 -18.18 -5.38 -7.84
C ALA A 185 -19.15 -4.19 -7.91
N ASP A 186 -20.21 -4.19 -7.11
CA ASP A 186 -21.23 -3.15 -7.07
C ASP A 186 -20.89 -2.02 -6.10
N ILE A 187 -19.81 -2.17 -5.32
CA ILE A 187 -19.34 -1.20 -4.35
C ILE A 187 -18.34 -0.24 -5.01
N ARG A 188 -18.55 1.06 -4.82
CA ARG A 188 -17.67 2.12 -5.28
C ARG A 188 -17.00 2.82 -4.10
N THR A 189 -15.99 3.63 -4.40
CA THR A 189 -15.31 4.48 -3.43
C THR A 189 -15.22 5.90 -3.98
N GLN A 190 -15.28 6.88 -3.10
CA GLN A 190 -15.13 8.29 -3.42
C GLN A 190 -14.90 9.11 -2.15
N SER A 191 -13.96 10.06 -2.20
CA SER A 191 -13.73 11.04 -1.13
C SER A 191 -13.62 10.40 0.26
N GLY A 192 -12.86 9.30 0.37
CA GLY A 192 -12.65 8.58 1.64
C GLY A 192 -13.85 7.80 2.17
N HIS A 193 -14.81 7.50 1.30
CA HIS A 193 -16.02 6.72 1.64
C HIS A 193 -16.14 5.49 0.75
N VAL A 194 -16.66 4.43 1.33
CA VAL A 194 -17.26 3.32 0.58
C VAL A 194 -18.72 3.66 0.29
N ILE A 195 -19.15 3.47 -0.94
CA ILE A 195 -20.50 3.78 -1.42
C ILE A 195 -21.20 2.50 -1.86
N LEU A 196 -22.30 2.16 -1.19
CA LEU A 196 -23.14 1.03 -1.54
C LEU A 196 -24.08 1.37 -2.69
N PRO A 197 -24.69 0.38 -3.39
CA PRO A 197 -25.60 0.61 -4.51
C PRO A 197 -26.85 1.43 -4.15
N ASP A 198 -27.29 1.39 -2.90
CA ASP A 198 -28.40 2.18 -2.36
C ASP A 198 -28.03 3.64 -2.08
N GLY A 199 -26.79 4.05 -2.35
CA GLY A 199 -26.28 5.40 -2.09
C GLY A 199 -25.74 5.59 -0.68
N THR A 200 -25.80 4.59 0.20
CA THR A 200 -25.23 4.69 1.56
C THR A 200 -23.73 4.93 1.49
N LYS A 201 -23.27 6.00 2.16
CA LYS A 201 -21.85 6.37 2.28
C LYS A 201 -21.32 5.97 3.64
N ILE A 202 -20.27 5.17 3.66
CA ILE A 202 -19.60 4.68 4.87
C ILE A 202 -18.17 5.23 4.89
N PRO A 203 -17.82 6.13 5.81
CA PRO A 203 -16.45 6.65 5.92
C PRO A 203 -15.44 5.51 6.16
N TYR A 204 -14.23 5.63 5.63
CA TYR A 204 -13.16 4.66 5.86
C TYR A 204 -12.83 4.50 7.35
N SER A 205 -12.94 5.58 8.13
CA SER A 205 -12.77 5.55 9.58
C SER A 205 -13.76 4.64 10.32
N ASN A 206 -14.88 4.24 9.72
CA ASN A 206 -15.84 3.30 10.31
C ASN A 206 -15.44 1.82 10.18
N TYR A 207 -14.33 1.51 9.52
CA TYR A 207 -13.81 0.15 9.33
C TYR A 207 -12.79 -0.27 10.38
N GLN A 208 -12.87 0.31 11.56
CA GLN A 208 -12.04 0.02 12.71
C GLN A 208 -12.29 -1.38 13.26
N ARG A 209 -11.29 -1.91 13.97
CA ARG A 209 -11.42 -3.14 14.74
C ARG A 209 -12.43 -2.91 15.88
N LYS A 210 -13.62 -3.53 15.82
CA LYS A 210 -14.54 -3.51 16.96
C LYS A 210 -13.80 -4.07 18.18
N PRO A 211 -13.82 -3.38 19.36
CA PRO A 211 -13.23 -3.93 20.56
C PRO A 211 -13.89 -5.29 20.84
N ARG A 212 -13.08 -6.33 21.06
CA ARG A 212 -13.58 -7.62 21.53
C ARG A 212 -14.30 -7.33 22.84
N ARG A 213 -15.64 -7.44 22.87
CA ARG A 213 -16.38 -7.47 24.12
C ARG A 213 -15.89 -8.71 24.88
N PHE A 214 -15.04 -8.52 25.87
CA PHE A 214 -14.77 -9.53 26.87
C PHE A 214 -16.12 -9.85 27.53
N ARG A 215 -16.69 -11.01 27.22
CA ARG A 215 -17.75 -11.56 28.06
C ARG A 215 -17.10 -11.79 29.42
N ARG A 216 -17.42 -10.95 30.40
CA ARG A 216 -17.14 -11.29 31.78
C ARG A 216 -17.88 -12.60 32.04
N CYS A 217 -17.16 -13.68 32.29
CA CYS A 217 -17.73 -14.87 32.90
C CYS A 217 -18.33 -14.42 34.23
N ARG A 218 -19.65 -14.47 34.33
CA ARG A 218 -20.32 -14.40 35.64
C ARG A 218 -19.92 -15.66 36.39
N LYS A 219 -19.28 -15.46 37.53
CA LYS A 219 -19.15 -16.50 38.57
C LYS A 219 -20.54 -16.76 39.17
#